data_442ca33364ec4adc29473274ec51ddce
#
_entry.id   442ca33364ec4adc29473274ec51ddce
#
_cell.length_a   1.000
_cell.length_b   1.000
_cell.length_c   1.000
_cell.angle_alpha   90.00
_cell.angle_beta   90.00
_cell.angle_gamma   90.00
#
_symmetry.space_group_name_H-M   'P 1'
#
loop_
_entity.id
_entity.type
_entity.pdbx_description
1 polymer ?
#
loop_
_entity_poly.entity_id
_entity_poly.type
_entity_poly.pdbx_seq_one_letter_code
_entity_poly.pdbx_strand_id
1 'polypeptide(L)'
;MTKILVTGLIASGKSEVCARLAQLGYPVYDSDSSTKLLYETIPGLKARVEQAIGRPFSEISSIFRDASAREALEAVVYPLVLADFRMFAANCGGETVFFESAVAFGKPQFKGEFDKTVLVRAPYALRLERNPKVLDREAAQQEMPLDEADYIIENNSGLQELHDQVDRMIKAFEI
;
A
#
# COMPACT_ATOMS: atom_id res chain seq x y z
N MET A 1 8.19 11.13 14.94
CA MET A 1 8.32 10.30 13.71
C MET A 1 7.09 10.51 12.87
N THR A 2 7.27 10.98 11.66
CA THR A 2 6.19 11.22 10.67
C THR A 2 5.94 9.94 9.88
N LYS A 3 4.71 9.48 9.84
CA LYS A 3 4.27 8.29 9.09
C LYS A 3 3.49 8.72 7.85
N ILE A 4 3.93 8.32 6.68
CA ILE A 4 3.36 8.76 5.41
C ILE A 4 2.82 7.56 4.63
N LEU A 5 1.53 7.57 4.31
CA LEU A 5 0.93 6.59 3.41
C LEU A 5 1.22 6.95 1.96
N VAL A 6 1.78 6.00 1.20
CA VAL A 6 1.86 6.07 -0.27
C VAL A 6 0.81 5.14 -0.84
N THR A 7 -0.22 5.69 -1.45
CA THR A 7 -1.35 4.93 -1.97
C THR A 7 -1.63 5.24 -3.44
N GLY A 8 -2.55 4.51 -4.03
CA GLY A 8 -2.97 4.65 -5.43
C GLY A 8 -3.36 3.30 -6.01
N LEU A 9 -4.08 3.31 -7.10
CA LEU A 9 -4.56 2.10 -7.75
C LEU A 9 -3.42 1.19 -8.25
N ILE A 10 -3.74 -0.06 -8.53
CA ILE A 10 -2.79 -1.02 -9.12
C ILE A 10 -2.14 -0.43 -10.38
N ALA A 11 -0.83 -0.65 -10.54
CA ALA A 11 0.00 -0.17 -11.65
C ALA A 11 0.11 1.38 -11.77
N SER A 12 -0.26 2.14 -10.75
CA SER A 12 -0.06 3.59 -10.73
C SER A 12 1.42 4.01 -10.66
N GLY A 13 2.31 3.12 -10.17
CA GLY A 13 3.74 3.39 -10.00
C GLY A 13 4.18 3.67 -8.57
N LYS A 14 3.37 3.30 -7.57
CA LYS A 14 3.74 3.40 -6.13
C LYS A 14 5.11 2.82 -5.83
N SER A 15 5.37 1.60 -6.31
CA SER A 15 6.63 0.90 -6.03
C SER A 15 7.85 1.63 -6.60
N GLU A 16 7.71 2.35 -7.72
CA GLU A 16 8.79 3.18 -8.25
C GLU A 16 9.01 4.44 -7.40
N VAL A 17 7.93 5.09 -6.94
CA VAL A 17 7.99 6.17 -5.96
C VAL A 17 8.71 5.70 -4.69
N CYS A 18 8.33 4.55 -4.17
CA CYS A 18 8.91 3.93 -2.98
C CYS A 18 10.39 3.53 -3.18
N ALA A 19 10.76 3.04 -4.37
CA ALA A 19 12.15 2.77 -4.72
C ALA A 19 13.00 4.06 -4.71
N ARG A 20 12.46 5.17 -5.25
CA ARG A 20 13.14 6.48 -5.18
C ARG A 20 13.31 6.97 -3.74
N LEU A 21 12.27 6.85 -2.90
CA LEU A 21 12.35 7.19 -1.47
C LEU A 21 13.43 6.37 -0.75
N ALA A 22 13.50 5.07 -1.00
CA ALA A 22 14.53 4.20 -0.43
C ALA A 22 15.95 4.58 -0.90
N GLN A 23 16.13 4.96 -2.18
CA GLN A 23 17.40 5.48 -2.70
C GLN A 23 17.84 6.77 -2.00
N LEU A 24 16.88 7.59 -1.58
CA LEU A 24 17.13 8.82 -0.82
C LEU A 24 17.37 8.57 0.67
N GLY A 25 17.31 7.30 1.11
CA GLY A 25 17.59 6.90 2.48
C GLY A 25 16.38 6.85 3.41
N TYR A 26 15.16 7.04 2.89
CA TYR A 26 13.96 6.92 3.71
C TYR A 26 13.56 5.47 3.94
N PRO A 27 13.20 5.08 5.16
CA PRO A 27 12.59 3.77 5.42
C PRO A 27 11.24 3.63 4.73
N VAL A 28 11.07 2.54 3.98
CA VAL A 28 9.83 2.22 3.27
C VAL A 28 9.35 0.85 3.69
N TYR A 29 8.12 0.76 4.17
CA TYR A 29 7.41 -0.47 4.49
C TYR A 29 6.51 -0.86 3.32
N ASP A 30 6.81 -1.96 2.64
CA ASP A 30 5.97 -2.55 1.60
C ASP A 30 4.97 -3.51 2.25
N SER A 31 3.69 -3.08 2.31
CA SER A 31 2.64 -3.86 2.98
C SER A 31 2.33 -5.19 2.27
N ASP A 32 2.48 -5.27 0.95
CA ASP A 32 2.21 -6.49 0.20
C ASP A 32 3.29 -7.55 0.44
N SER A 33 4.55 -7.15 0.41
CA SER A 33 5.68 -8.04 0.71
C SER A 33 5.70 -8.48 2.17
N SER A 34 5.45 -7.54 3.09
CA SER A 34 5.36 -7.84 4.52
C SER A 34 4.20 -8.80 4.83
N THR A 35 3.04 -8.60 4.21
CA THR A 35 1.91 -9.54 4.37
C THR A 35 2.26 -10.96 3.95
N LYS A 36 2.99 -11.12 2.82
CA LYS A 36 3.46 -12.45 2.40
C LYS A 36 4.40 -13.08 3.43
N LEU A 37 5.31 -12.27 3.98
CA LEU A 37 6.23 -12.73 5.03
C LEU A 37 5.48 -13.14 6.32
N LEU A 38 4.46 -12.40 6.73
CA LEU A 38 3.63 -12.74 7.89
C LEU A 38 2.94 -14.09 7.71
N TYR A 39 2.45 -14.44 6.51
CA TYR A 39 1.89 -15.74 6.22
C TYR A 39 2.89 -16.88 6.38
N GLU A 40 4.17 -16.63 6.17
CA GLU A 40 5.23 -17.65 6.29
C GLU A 40 5.78 -17.73 7.72
N THR A 41 5.79 -16.61 8.46
CA THR A 41 6.48 -16.50 9.74
C THR A 41 5.55 -16.66 10.94
N ILE A 42 4.26 -16.31 10.82
CA ILE A 42 3.31 -16.45 11.94
C ILE A 42 2.68 -17.85 11.92
N PRO A 43 2.97 -18.70 12.92
CA PRO A 43 2.40 -20.05 13.00
C PRO A 43 0.87 -20.01 13.00
N GLY A 44 0.25 -20.82 12.15
CA GLY A 44 -1.21 -20.96 12.08
C GLY A 44 -1.95 -19.80 11.42
N LEU A 45 -1.27 -18.75 10.92
CA LEU A 45 -1.97 -17.61 10.29
C LEU A 45 -2.74 -18.04 9.04
N LYS A 46 -2.17 -18.89 8.19
CA LYS A 46 -2.86 -19.42 6.99
C LYS A 46 -4.16 -20.14 7.37
N ALA A 47 -4.11 -21.00 8.41
CA ALA A 47 -5.30 -21.71 8.88
C ALA A 47 -6.37 -20.76 9.48
N ARG A 48 -5.95 -19.70 10.18
CA ARG A 48 -6.88 -18.67 10.66
C ARG A 48 -7.57 -17.94 9.53
N VAL A 49 -6.82 -17.65 8.46
CA VAL A 49 -7.37 -17.02 7.25
C VAL A 49 -8.36 -17.98 6.57
N GLU A 50 -8.00 -19.24 6.35
CA GLU A 50 -8.91 -20.27 5.79
C GLU A 50 -10.22 -20.34 6.56
N GLN A 51 -10.13 -20.38 7.88
CA GLN A 51 -11.32 -20.40 8.76
C GLN A 51 -12.18 -19.14 8.56
N ALA A 52 -11.56 -17.98 8.47
CA ALA A 52 -12.26 -16.70 8.32
C ALA A 52 -12.95 -16.56 6.96
N ILE A 53 -12.28 -16.96 5.87
CA ILE A 53 -12.82 -16.85 4.51
C ILE A 53 -13.69 -18.03 4.08
N GLY A 54 -13.67 -19.13 4.84
CA GLY A 54 -14.40 -20.37 4.53
C GLY A 54 -13.89 -21.12 3.29
N ARG A 55 -12.63 -20.93 2.91
CA ARG A 55 -11.98 -21.51 1.72
C ARG A 55 -10.52 -21.84 1.99
N PRO A 56 -9.92 -22.81 1.25
CA PRO A 56 -8.49 -23.09 1.34
C PRO A 56 -7.63 -21.86 1.03
N PHE A 57 -6.51 -21.70 1.72
CA PHE A 57 -5.56 -20.59 1.52
C PHE A 57 -5.05 -20.50 0.07
N SER A 58 -4.95 -21.64 -0.63
CA SER A 58 -4.58 -21.69 -2.05
C SER A 58 -5.55 -20.92 -2.96
N GLU A 59 -6.78 -20.68 -2.51
CA GLU A 59 -7.81 -19.94 -3.24
C GLU A 59 -7.91 -18.46 -2.83
N ILE A 60 -6.99 -17.96 -2.00
CA ILE A 60 -7.00 -16.58 -1.51
C ILE A 60 -7.09 -15.53 -2.63
N SER A 61 -6.55 -15.82 -3.80
CA SER A 61 -6.65 -14.92 -4.96
C SER A 61 -8.06 -14.80 -5.53
N SER A 62 -8.95 -15.75 -5.23
CA SER A 62 -10.33 -15.74 -5.73
C SER A 62 -11.25 -14.79 -4.97
N ILE A 63 -10.86 -14.36 -3.76
CA ILE A 63 -11.71 -13.53 -2.89
C ILE A 63 -11.83 -12.07 -3.34
N PHE A 64 -11.03 -11.62 -4.32
CA PHE A 64 -11.07 -10.22 -4.77
C PHE A 64 -12.47 -9.77 -5.26
N ARG A 65 -13.28 -10.71 -5.75
CA ARG A 65 -14.67 -10.47 -6.18
C ARG A 65 -15.72 -10.77 -5.12
N ASP A 66 -15.30 -11.26 -3.95
CA ASP A 66 -16.17 -11.61 -2.83
C ASP A 66 -15.89 -10.62 -1.67
N ALA A 67 -16.76 -9.64 -1.53
CA ALA A 67 -16.60 -8.58 -0.54
C ALA A 67 -16.57 -9.12 0.90
N SER A 68 -17.44 -10.10 1.21
CA SER A 68 -17.53 -10.69 2.55
C SER A 68 -16.26 -11.46 2.91
N ALA A 69 -15.76 -12.29 1.99
CA ALA A 69 -14.52 -13.04 2.21
C ALA A 69 -13.31 -12.10 2.31
N ARG A 70 -13.29 -11.00 1.52
CA ARG A 70 -12.25 -9.99 1.60
C ARG A 70 -12.26 -9.28 2.96
N GLU A 71 -13.42 -8.85 3.44
CA GLU A 71 -13.55 -8.21 4.76
C GLU A 71 -13.13 -9.15 5.90
N ALA A 72 -13.49 -10.43 5.82
CA ALA A 72 -13.06 -11.44 6.78
C ALA A 72 -11.54 -11.64 6.79
N LEU A 73 -10.91 -11.68 5.60
CA LEU A 73 -9.45 -11.70 5.47
C LEU A 73 -8.81 -10.46 6.12
N GLU A 74 -9.30 -9.29 5.75
CA GLU A 74 -8.80 -7.99 6.21
C GLU A 74 -8.88 -7.88 7.75
N ALA A 75 -9.95 -8.36 8.35
CA ALA A 75 -10.11 -8.37 9.80
C ALA A 75 -9.05 -9.22 10.52
N VAL A 76 -8.57 -10.29 9.89
CA VAL A 76 -7.50 -11.13 10.44
C VAL A 76 -6.12 -10.56 10.18
N VAL A 77 -5.87 -10.06 8.98
CA VAL A 77 -4.53 -9.75 8.48
C VAL A 77 -4.10 -8.31 8.79
N TYR A 78 -4.98 -7.33 8.61
CA TYR A 78 -4.59 -5.92 8.77
C TYR A 78 -4.11 -5.53 10.17
N PRO A 79 -4.68 -6.04 11.27
CA PRO A 79 -4.12 -5.79 12.59
C PRO A 79 -2.67 -6.28 12.74
N LEU A 80 -2.33 -7.39 12.09
CA LEU A 80 -0.97 -7.95 12.10
C LEU A 80 -0.02 -7.12 11.26
N VAL A 81 -0.45 -6.70 10.07
CA VAL A 81 0.33 -5.79 9.21
C VAL A 81 0.60 -4.46 9.93
N LEU A 82 -0.40 -3.92 10.61
CA LEU A 82 -0.25 -2.68 11.37
C LEU A 82 0.72 -2.83 12.55
N ALA A 83 0.64 -3.95 13.28
CA ALA A 83 1.57 -4.24 14.37
C ALA A 83 3.02 -4.38 13.85
N ASP A 84 3.21 -5.08 12.73
CA ASP A 84 4.50 -5.27 12.08
C ASP A 84 5.07 -3.92 11.57
N PHE A 85 4.23 -3.10 10.93
CA PHE A 85 4.62 -1.74 10.53
C PHE A 85 5.06 -0.88 11.71
N ARG A 86 4.35 -0.92 12.84
CA ARG A 86 4.72 -0.16 14.05
C ARG A 86 6.06 -0.62 14.61
N MET A 87 6.34 -1.92 14.58
CA MET A 87 7.65 -2.46 14.95
C MET A 87 8.74 -2.01 13.98
N PHE A 88 8.48 -2.07 12.68
CA PHE A 88 9.39 -1.57 11.65
C PHE A 88 9.71 -0.08 11.87
N ALA A 89 8.69 0.74 12.04
CA ALA A 89 8.83 2.18 12.29
C ALA A 89 9.66 2.47 13.55
N ALA A 90 9.40 1.74 14.65
CA ALA A 90 10.17 1.90 15.89
C ALA A 90 11.66 1.54 15.76
N ASN A 91 11.99 0.63 14.84
CA ASN A 91 13.35 0.12 14.67
C ASN A 91 14.16 0.80 13.55
N CYS A 92 13.53 1.53 12.64
CA CYS A 92 14.23 2.14 11.50
C CYS A 92 15.08 3.37 11.85
N GLY A 93 14.94 3.96 13.06
CA GLY A 93 15.75 5.07 13.54
C GLY A 93 15.58 6.41 12.80
N GLY A 94 14.66 6.49 11.83
CA GLY A 94 14.40 7.69 11.05
C GLY A 94 13.33 8.60 11.68
N GLU A 95 13.32 9.87 11.27
CA GLU A 95 12.27 10.81 11.66
C GLU A 95 11.00 10.66 10.81
N THR A 96 11.13 10.06 9.62
CA THR A 96 10.05 9.83 8.67
C THR A 96 10.09 8.40 8.15
N VAL A 97 8.92 7.76 8.03
CA VAL A 97 8.74 6.42 7.49
C VAL A 97 7.59 6.41 6.49
N PHE A 98 7.75 5.69 5.40
CA PHE A 98 6.72 5.53 4.39
C PHE A 98 6.09 4.14 4.46
N PHE A 99 4.77 4.08 4.26
CA PHE A 99 3.99 2.85 4.17
C PHE A 99 3.39 2.75 2.77
N GLU A 100 3.81 1.78 1.97
CA GLU A 100 3.23 1.52 0.65
C GLU A 100 2.02 0.60 0.78
N SER A 101 0.86 1.04 0.30
CA SER A 101 -0.32 0.18 0.20
C SER A 101 -1.32 0.71 -0.83
N ALA A 102 -1.84 -0.20 -1.66
CA ALA A 102 -2.95 0.10 -2.57
C ALA A 102 -4.33 0.09 -1.89
N VAL A 103 -4.42 -0.43 -0.66
CA VAL A 103 -5.69 -0.76 -0.02
C VAL A 103 -5.87 -0.17 1.39
N ALA A 104 -4.83 0.38 2.00
CA ALA A 104 -4.93 0.90 3.37
C ALA A 104 -5.85 2.13 3.50
N PHE A 105 -5.97 2.93 2.44
CA PHE A 105 -6.89 4.05 2.42
C PHE A 105 -8.34 3.61 2.65
N GLY A 106 -9.06 4.32 3.51
CA GLY A 106 -10.46 4.03 3.82
C GLY A 106 -10.70 2.79 4.70
N LYS A 107 -9.65 2.05 5.08
CA LYS A 107 -9.80 0.88 5.94
C LYS A 107 -9.78 1.27 7.42
N PRO A 108 -10.77 0.83 8.22
CA PRO A 108 -10.91 1.25 9.62
C PRO A 108 -9.69 0.89 10.47
N GLN A 109 -8.99 -0.19 10.15
CA GLN A 109 -7.79 -0.64 10.88
C GLN A 109 -6.63 0.36 10.80
N PHE A 110 -6.55 1.15 9.71
CA PHE A 110 -5.48 2.13 9.48
C PHE A 110 -5.91 3.57 9.78
N LYS A 111 -7.13 3.78 10.28
CA LYS A 111 -7.65 5.11 10.58
C LYS A 111 -6.79 5.81 11.64
N GLY A 112 -6.27 6.99 11.30
CA GLY A 112 -5.44 7.81 12.19
C GLY A 112 -4.01 7.29 12.38
N GLU A 113 -3.56 6.31 11.59
CA GLU A 113 -2.19 5.79 11.67
C GLU A 113 -1.17 6.65 10.93
N PHE A 114 -1.59 7.38 9.91
CA PHE A 114 -0.72 8.18 9.06
C PHE A 114 -0.91 9.67 9.31
N ASP A 115 0.20 10.41 9.34
CA ASP A 115 0.22 11.87 9.50
C ASP A 115 -0.01 12.60 8.18
N LYS A 116 0.41 11.96 7.06
CA LYS A 116 0.26 12.48 5.69
C LYS A 116 -0.03 11.35 4.71
N THR A 117 -0.61 11.72 3.57
CA THR A 117 -0.95 10.81 2.49
C THR A 117 -0.43 11.32 1.14
N VAL A 118 0.18 10.42 0.37
CA VAL A 118 0.65 10.64 -0.99
C VAL A 118 -0.13 9.75 -1.93
N LEU A 119 -0.89 10.36 -2.84
CA LEU A 119 -1.63 9.65 -3.87
C LEU A 119 -0.80 9.58 -5.16
N VAL A 120 -0.44 8.38 -5.59
CA VAL A 120 0.23 8.14 -6.87
C VAL A 120 -0.82 7.74 -7.91
N ARG A 121 -0.93 8.53 -8.97
CA ARG A 121 -1.91 8.33 -10.05
C ARG A 121 -1.23 8.07 -11.39
N ALA A 122 -1.90 7.30 -12.22
CA ALA A 122 -1.58 7.16 -13.64
C ALA A 122 -2.88 6.94 -14.44
N PRO A 123 -2.97 7.42 -15.68
CA PRO A 123 -4.11 7.16 -16.55
C PRO A 123 -4.42 5.66 -16.68
N TYR A 124 -5.70 5.30 -16.75
CA TYR A 124 -6.14 3.90 -16.86
C TYR A 124 -5.42 3.14 -17.97
N ALA A 125 -5.30 3.74 -19.17
CA ALA A 125 -4.64 3.12 -20.31
C ALA A 125 -3.18 2.73 -19.99
N LEU A 126 -2.42 3.61 -19.34
CA LEU A 126 -1.04 3.32 -18.93
C LEU A 126 -0.98 2.24 -17.84
N ARG A 127 -1.92 2.24 -16.90
CA ARG A 127 -1.98 1.21 -15.86
C ARG A 127 -2.28 -0.16 -16.45
N LEU A 128 -3.21 -0.24 -17.40
CA LEU A 128 -3.55 -1.47 -18.10
C LEU A 128 -2.39 -2.01 -18.95
N GLU A 129 -1.66 -1.14 -19.64
CA GLU A 129 -0.45 -1.49 -20.39
C GLU A 129 0.64 -2.06 -19.47
N ARG A 130 0.84 -1.45 -18.29
CA ARG A 130 1.84 -1.90 -17.30
C ARG A 130 1.45 -3.22 -16.64
N ASN A 131 0.16 -3.47 -16.42
CA ASN A 131 -0.32 -4.66 -15.72
C ASN A 131 -1.76 -5.04 -16.12
N PRO A 132 -1.96 -6.10 -16.91
CA PRO A 132 -3.30 -6.57 -17.31
C PRO A 132 -4.24 -6.93 -16.14
N LYS A 133 -3.69 -7.24 -14.94
CA LYS A 133 -4.49 -7.49 -13.73
C LYS A 133 -5.29 -6.28 -13.23
N VAL A 134 -5.08 -5.10 -13.81
CA VAL A 134 -5.91 -3.89 -13.58
C VAL A 134 -7.38 -4.21 -13.79
N LEU A 135 -7.72 -4.95 -14.88
CA LEU A 135 -9.11 -5.34 -15.20
C LEU A 135 -9.82 -6.08 -14.06
N ASP A 136 -9.09 -6.94 -13.35
CA ASP A 136 -9.67 -7.78 -12.28
C ASP A 136 -9.65 -7.10 -10.90
N ARG A 137 -8.69 -6.23 -10.66
CA ARG A 137 -8.42 -5.69 -9.32
C ARG A 137 -8.97 -4.30 -9.08
N GLU A 138 -9.23 -3.51 -10.13
CA GLU A 138 -9.68 -2.13 -9.99
C GLU A 138 -11.01 -2.04 -9.25
N ALA A 139 -11.95 -2.94 -9.53
CA ALA A 139 -13.25 -3.00 -8.85
C ALA A 139 -13.15 -3.29 -7.33
N ALA A 140 -12.02 -3.85 -6.87
CA ALA A 140 -11.77 -4.17 -5.47
C ALA A 140 -10.96 -3.09 -4.73
N GLN A 141 -10.47 -2.08 -5.44
CA GLN A 141 -9.69 -0.97 -4.89
C GLN A 141 -10.52 0.31 -4.89
N GLN A 142 -10.45 1.04 -3.78
CA GLN A 142 -11.02 2.37 -3.68
C GLN A 142 -9.92 3.39 -3.97
N GLU A 143 -10.12 4.21 -5.00
CA GLU A 143 -9.23 5.36 -5.22
C GLU A 143 -9.49 6.42 -4.16
N MET A 144 -8.41 6.99 -3.61
CA MET A 144 -8.48 8.10 -2.69
C MET A 144 -9.01 9.34 -3.42
N PRO A 145 -9.98 10.09 -2.88
CA PRO A 145 -10.36 11.39 -3.39
C PRO A 145 -9.17 12.36 -3.40
N LEU A 146 -9.10 13.23 -4.41
CA LEU A 146 -7.95 14.13 -4.59
C LEU A 146 -7.79 15.12 -3.45
N ASP A 147 -8.89 15.55 -2.86
CA ASP A 147 -8.95 16.49 -1.74
C ASP A 147 -8.61 15.87 -0.38
N GLU A 148 -8.49 14.55 -0.32
CA GLU A 148 -8.02 13.82 0.87
C GLU A 148 -6.52 13.52 0.83
N ALA A 149 -5.84 13.78 -0.30
CA ALA A 149 -4.40 13.58 -0.43
C ALA A 149 -3.63 14.85 -0.05
N ASP A 150 -2.63 14.72 0.82
CA ASP A 150 -1.72 15.84 1.15
C ASP A 150 -0.77 16.17 -0.01
N TYR A 151 -0.47 15.16 -0.86
CA TYR A 151 0.32 15.34 -2.07
C TYR A 151 -0.10 14.37 -3.16
N ILE A 152 -0.07 14.83 -4.42
CA ILE A 152 -0.42 14.01 -5.58
C ILE A 152 0.80 13.91 -6.50
N ILE A 153 1.15 12.68 -6.89
CA ILE A 153 2.17 12.38 -7.88
C ILE A 153 1.47 11.83 -9.13
N GLU A 154 1.61 12.53 -10.24
CA GLU A 154 1.04 12.14 -11.54
C GLU A 154 2.09 11.37 -12.36
N ASN A 155 1.94 10.05 -12.44
CA ASN A 155 2.85 9.17 -13.18
C ASN A 155 2.36 8.93 -14.61
N ASN A 156 2.37 9.99 -15.41
CA ASN A 156 1.94 10.01 -16.81
C ASN A 156 3.06 10.37 -17.80
N SER A 157 4.27 10.58 -17.29
CA SER A 157 5.48 10.92 -18.03
C SER A 157 6.58 9.89 -17.82
N GLY A 158 7.82 10.21 -18.13
CA GLY A 158 8.96 9.30 -17.94
C GLY A 158 9.42 9.20 -16.48
N LEU A 159 10.35 8.26 -16.25
CA LEU A 159 10.91 7.97 -14.93
C LEU A 159 11.57 9.20 -14.26
N GLN A 160 12.27 10.03 -15.03
CA GLN A 160 12.92 11.23 -14.49
C GLN A 160 11.89 12.20 -13.90
N GLU A 161 10.79 12.47 -14.60
CA GLU A 161 9.73 13.34 -14.09
C GLU A 161 9.08 12.77 -12.81
N LEU A 162 8.93 11.45 -12.75
CA LEU A 162 8.43 10.80 -11.54
C LEU A 162 9.37 11.03 -10.35
N HIS A 163 10.68 10.88 -10.55
CA HIS A 163 11.70 11.13 -9.52
C HIS A 163 11.72 12.61 -9.11
N ASP A 164 11.62 13.53 -10.07
CA ASP A 164 11.55 14.97 -9.79
C ASP A 164 10.30 15.34 -8.96
N GLN A 165 9.17 14.66 -9.19
CA GLN A 165 7.96 14.83 -8.37
C GLN A 165 8.16 14.31 -6.94
N VAL A 166 8.84 13.18 -6.76
CA VAL A 166 9.20 12.67 -5.41
C VAL A 166 10.10 13.69 -4.68
N ASP A 167 11.10 14.23 -5.36
CA ASP A 167 12.02 15.22 -4.76
C ASP A 167 11.29 16.53 -4.40
N ARG A 168 10.29 16.94 -5.20
CA ARG A 168 9.41 18.09 -4.89
C ARG A 168 8.50 17.81 -3.68
N MET A 169 7.96 16.59 -3.59
CA MET A 169 7.13 16.16 -2.45
C MET A 169 7.91 16.22 -1.13
N ILE A 170 9.15 15.69 -1.11
CA ILE A 170 10.03 15.74 0.06
C ILE A 170 10.23 17.17 0.54
N LYS A 171 10.52 18.09 -0.39
CA LYS A 171 10.66 19.52 -0.08
C LYS A 171 9.36 20.14 0.43
N ALA A 172 8.23 19.78 -0.16
CA ALA A 172 6.91 20.31 0.25
C ALA A 172 6.50 19.80 1.65
N PHE A 173 6.94 18.61 2.03
CA PHE A 173 6.70 18.05 3.37
C PHE A 173 7.74 18.49 4.41
N GLU A 174 8.81 19.16 3.99
CA GLU A 174 9.93 19.60 4.84
C GLU A 174 10.59 18.42 5.59
N ILE A 175 10.80 17.31 4.90
CA ILE A 175 11.38 16.08 5.45
C ILE A 175 12.67 15.71 4.75
#